data_00eb2ab4dce986b889cd742b057c30c2
#
_entry.id   00eb2ab4dce986b889cd742b057c30c2
#
_cell.length_a   1.000
_cell.length_b   1.000
_cell.length_c   1.000
_cell.angle_alpha   90.00
_cell.angle_beta   90.00
_cell.angle_gamma   90.00
#
_symmetry.space_group_name_H-M   'P 1'
#
loop_
_entity.id
_entity.type
_entity.pdbx_description
1 polymer ?
#
loop_
_entity_poly.entity_id
_entity_poly.type
_entity_poly.pdbx_seq_one_letter_code
_entity_poly.pdbx_strand_id
1 'polypeptide(L)'
;EGDSTQCLEYLSSFCYTGIEKEGKSNSDAKMRVRIPYNGWQKEMSIKEYKFGDVGLAQTQPGVYQRTSQVLEVSNTGNWSTKKYLPLGYVENTEAHTSLFWQIEHNGSWHYEISDQNTHFYVCVSGPTEIQSHWFKNLAPGEAFESVPVAVGVADDSFEQAMGELTRYRRMIRRPYKD
;
A
#
# COMPACT_ATOMS: atom_id res chain seq x y z
N GLU A 1 11.01 -15.75 20.58
CA GLU A 1 11.05 -15.54 22.05
C GLU A 1 12.51 -15.35 22.45
N GLY A 2 12.88 -14.15 22.85
CA GLY A 2 14.25 -13.82 23.25
C GLY A 2 14.32 -13.49 24.74
N ASP A 3 15.49 -13.67 25.32
CA ASP A 3 15.75 -13.32 26.71
C ASP A 3 16.13 -11.85 26.93
N SER A 4 16.15 -11.06 25.87
CA SER A 4 16.51 -9.64 25.88
C SER A 4 15.49 -8.80 25.13
N THR A 5 15.44 -7.51 25.49
CA THR A 5 14.62 -6.53 24.76
C THR A 5 15.09 -6.41 23.30
N GLN A 6 14.14 -6.47 22.37
CA GLN A 6 14.35 -6.31 20.94
C GLN A 6 13.72 -5.03 20.43
N CYS A 7 14.37 -4.36 19.48
CA CYS A 7 13.84 -3.19 18.82
C CYS A 7 13.10 -3.59 17.54
N LEU A 8 11.83 -3.25 17.46
CA LEU A 8 11.02 -3.39 16.24
C LEU A 8 10.98 -2.03 15.52
N GLU A 9 11.51 -1.97 14.31
CA GLU A 9 11.62 -0.75 13.50
C GLU A 9 10.66 -0.72 12.31
N TYR A 10 10.17 -1.90 11.92
CA TYR A 10 9.24 -2.09 10.82
C TYR A 10 8.40 -3.35 11.01
N LEU A 11 7.11 -3.25 10.71
CA LEU A 11 6.20 -4.39 10.61
C LEU A 11 5.18 -4.12 9.52
N SER A 12 5.21 -4.92 8.45
CA SER A 12 4.16 -4.88 7.42
C SER A 12 2.85 -5.45 7.95
N SER A 13 1.76 -4.76 7.66
CA SER A 13 0.41 -5.24 7.93
C SER A 13 -0.12 -6.10 6.78
N PHE A 14 0.35 -5.82 5.56
CA PHE A 14 -0.02 -6.54 4.36
C PHE A 14 1.12 -6.48 3.34
N CYS A 15 1.44 -7.63 2.74
CA CYS A 15 2.32 -7.72 1.58
C CYS A 15 1.73 -8.70 0.57
N TYR A 16 1.77 -8.32 -0.70
CA TYR A 16 1.33 -9.16 -1.81
C TYR A 16 2.30 -9.06 -2.98
N THR A 17 2.63 -10.18 -3.60
CA THR A 17 3.57 -10.27 -4.72
C THR A 17 2.93 -10.95 -5.91
N GLY A 18 3.24 -10.47 -7.11
CA GLY A 18 2.76 -11.07 -8.36
C GLY A 18 1.44 -10.48 -8.85
N ILE A 19 1.19 -9.21 -8.56
CA ILE A 19 -0.01 -8.47 -9.03
C ILE A 19 -0.11 -8.40 -10.56
N GLU A 20 1.03 -8.58 -11.27
CA GLU A 20 1.11 -8.57 -12.73
C GLU A 20 0.88 -9.94 -13.38
N LYS A 21 0.83 -11.02 -12.62
CA LYS A 21 0.84 -12.40 -13.16
C LYS A 21 -0.36 -12.76 -14.00
N GLU A 22 -1.50 -12.16 -13.71
CA GLU A 22 -2.71 -12.41 -14.48
C GLU A 22 -2.67 -11.76 -15.85
N GLY A 23 -3.31 -12.39 -16.83
CA GLY A 23 -3.29 -11.99 -18.23
C GLY A 23 -2.21 -12.71 -19.05
N LYS A 24 -2.08 -12.32 -20.31
CA LYS A 24 -1.21 -13.00 -21.30
C LYS A 24 0.22 -12.48 -21.31
N SER A 25 0.42 -11.24 -20.89
CA SER A 25 1.74 -10.61 -20.85
C SER A 25 2.20 -10.39 -19.40
N ASN A 26 3.51 -10.43 -19.19
CA ASN A 26 4.16 -10.05 -17.94
C ASN A 26 4.72 -8.62 -18.01
N SER A 27 4.14 -7.76 -18.83
CA SER A 27 4.62 -6.41 -19.02
C SER A 27 4.11 -5.46 -17.93
N ASP A 28 4.99 -4.61 -17.44
CA ASP A 28 4.63 -3.45 -16.60
C ASP A 28 3.69 -2.47 -17.33
N ALA A 29 3.67 -2.51 -18.67
CA ALA A 29 2.80 -1.66 -19.50
C ALA A 29 1.31 -1.84 -19.22
N LYS A 30 0.88 -3.01 -18.73
CA LYS A 30 -0.51 -3.28 -18.34
C LYS A 30 -0.86 -2.79 -16.94
N MET A 31 0.15 -2.44 -16.14
CA MET A 31 -0.05 -2.06 -14.75
C MET A 31 -0.29 -0.56 -14.59
N ARG A 32 -1.26 -0.22 -13.73
CA ARG A 32 -1.58 1.15 -13.33
C ARG A 32 -1.54 1.27 -11.82
N VAL A 33 -1.13 2.43 -11.34
CA VAL A 33 -1.24 2.82 -9.93
C VAL A 33 -1.99 4.13 -9.82
N ARG A 34 -2.85 4.24 -8.81
CA ARG A 34 -3.51 5.51 -8.47
C ARG A 34 -3.08 5.99 -7.11
N ILE A 35 -2.58 7.22 -7.08
CA ILE A 35 -2.09 7.89 -5.87
C ILE A 35 -3.09 8.97 -5.47
N PRO A 36 -3.69 8.86 -4.28
CA PRO A 36 -4.68 9.82 -3.79
C PRO A 36 -4.00 10.97 -3.07
N TYR A 37 -3.64 12.01 -3.79
CA TYR A 37 -3.10 13.25 -3.22
C TYR A 37 -4.19 13.98 -2.41
N ASN A 38 -3.79 14.55 -1.30
CA ASN A 38 -4.68 15.28 -0.41
C ASN A 38 -3.99 16.54 0.12
N GLY A 39 -4.38 17.69 -0.39
CA GLY A 39 -3.84 18.96 -0.02
C GLY A 39 -4.95 20.01 0.11
N TRP A 40 -4.64 21.13 0.73
CA TRP A 40 -5.57 22.26 0.85
C TRP A 40 -6.09 22.71 -0.52
N GLN A 41 -7.39 22.77 -0.69
CA GLN A 41 -8.11 23.06 -1.95
C GLN A 41 -7.86 22.05 -3.09
N LYS A 42 -7.30 20.88 -2.78
CA LYS A 42 -7.11 19.76 -3.71
C LYS A 42 -7.29 18.43 -2.99
N GLU A 43 -8.31 18.39 -2.17
CA GLU A 43 -8.67 17.19 -1.43
C GLU A 43 -9.07 16.08 -2.39
N MET A 44 -8.63 14.86 -2.09
CA MET A 44 -8.93 13.65 -2.87
C MET A 44 -8.59 13.78 -4.37
N SER A 45 -7.47 14.41 -4.67
CA SER A 45 -6.96 14.51 -6.06
C SER A 45 -6.27 13.22 -6.46
N ILE A 46 -7.02 12.28 -7.02
CA ILE A 46 -6.51 10.98 -7.44
C ILE A 46 -5.84 11.11 -8.80
N LYS A 47 -4.58 10.68 -8.89
CA LYS A 47 -3.81 10.66 -10.14
C LYS A 47 -3.47 9.22 -10.52
N GLU A 48 -3.66 8.90 -11.78
CA GLU A 48 -3.28 7.63 -12.37
C GLU A 48 -1.93 7.76 -13.06
N TYR A 49 -1.11 6.73 -12.88
CA TYR A 49 0.20 6.56 -13.53
C TYR A 49 0.33 5.14 -14.07
N LYS A 50 1.01 5.00 -15.21
CA LYS A 50 1.55 3.70 -15.61
C LYS A 50 2.73 3.37 -14.71
N PHE A 51 3.02 2.10 -14.49
CA PHE A 51 4.19 1.71 -13.70
C PHE A 51 5.48 2.30 -14.27
N GLY A 52 5.67 2.28 -15.58
CA GLY A 52 6.82 2.91 -16.22
C GLY A 52 6.96 4.42 -15.99
N ASP A 53 5.84 5.15 -15.79
CA ASP A 53 5.88 6.60 -15.54
C ASP A 53 6.45 6.94 -14.16
N VAL A 54 6.40 5.99 -13.23
CA VAL A 54 6.97 6.10 -11.87
C VAL A 54 8.25 5.30 -11.69
N GLY A 55 8.86 4.86 -12.79
CA GLY A 55 10.14 4.15 -12.80
C GLY A 55 10.08 2.67 -12.46
N LEU A 56 8.89 2.12 -12.24
CA LEU A 56 8.70 0.69 -12.03
C LEU A 56 8.80 -0.04 -13.37
N ALA A 57 9.74 -0.97 -13.48
CA ALA A 57 9.92 -1.79 -14.66
C ALA A 57 10.16 -3.24 -14.25
N GLN A 58 9.55 -4.17 -14.95
CA GLN A 58 9.80 -5.58 -14.69
C GLN A 58 11.24 -5.93 -15.06
N THR A 59 12.02 -6.42 -14.12
CA THR A 59 13.38 -6.88 -14.38
C THR A 59 13.35 -8.16 -15.19
N GLN A 60 14.23 -8.24 -16.20
CA GLN A 60 14.30 -9.44 -17.07
C GLN A 60 14.92 -10.62 -16.31
N PRO A 61 14.41 -11.86 -16.54
CA PRO A 61 15.04 -13.07 -16.02
C PRO A 61 16.52 -13.14 -16.40
N GLY A 62 17.40 -13.42 -15.45
CA GLY A 62 18.84 -13.56 -15.68
C GLY A 62 19.65 -12.27 -15.54
N VAL A 63 19.02 -11.14 -15.33
CA VAL A 63 19.70 -9.89 -14.92
C VAL A 63 19.72 -9.85 -13.40
N TYR A 64 20.93 -9.70 -12.82
CA TYR A 64 21.12 -9.65 -11.35
C TYR A 64 20.62 -8.32 -10.71
N GLN A 65 19.81 -7.57 -11.40
CA GLN A 65 19.13 -6.41 -10.81
C GLN A 65 17.98 -6.89 -9.94
N ARG A 66 18.00 -6.47 -8.69
CA ARG A 66 17.02 -6.92 -7.68
C ARG A 66 15.74 -6.09 -7.70
N THR A 67 15.86 -4.80 -8.02
CA THR A 67 14.74 -3.85 -8.08
C THR A 67 15.00 -2.84 -9.19
N SER A 68 13.95 -2.37 -9.85
CA SER A 68 14.02 -1.25 -10.79
C SER A 68 13.95 0.09 -10.07
N GLN A 69 12.90 0.30 -9.32
CA GLN A 69 12.62 1.49 -8.53
C GLN A 69 11.67 1.12 -7.39
N VAL A 70 11.62 1.95 -6.37
CA VAL A 70 10.63 1.85 -5.30
C VAL A 70 9.72 3.07 -5.36
N LEU A 71 8.43 2.85 -5.56
CA LEU A 71 7.41 3.88 -5.40
C LEU A 71 6.97 3.86 -3.93
N GLU A 72 7.36 4.89 -3.19
CA GLU A 72 6.99 5.06 -1.78
C GLU A 72 5.93 6.13 -1.61
N VAL A 73 4.93 5.86 -0.79
CA VAL A 73 3.91 6.82 -0.39
C VAL A 73 3.74 6.77 1.12
N SER A 74 3.95 7.91 1.78
CA SER A 74 3.93 7.99 3.23
C SER A 74 3.29 9.27 3.72
N ASN A 75 2.66 9.19 4.89
CA ASN A 75 2.36 10.33 5.73
C ASN A 75 3.03 10.20 7.09
N THR A 76 3.48 11.30 7.65
CA THR A 76 4.18 11.35 8.93
C THR A 76 3.47 12.27 9.93
N GLY A 77 3.57 11.95 11.22
CA GLY A 77 2.95 12.68 12.30
C GLY A 77 1.53 12.18 12.62
N ASN A 78 0.76 13.00 13.29
CA ASN A 78 -0.58 12.66 13.82
C ASN A 78 -1.74 13.07 12.89
N TRP A 79 -1.46 13.43 11.66
CA TRP A 79 -2.45 13.77 10.65
C TRP A 79 -2.29 12.84 9.44
N SER A 80 -3.00 11.72 9.46
CA SER A 80 -2.85 10.63 8.48
C SER A 80 -3.24 10.99 7.04
N THR A 81 -3.93 12.10 6.83
CA THR A 81 -4.40 12.56 5.52
C THR A 81 -3.75 13.86 5.06
N LYS A 82 -2.57 14.22 5.58
CA LYS A 82 -1.92 15.51 5.32
C LYS A 82 -1.47 15.70 3.87
N LYS A 83 -0.83 14.69 3.28
CA LYS A 83 -0.29 14.73 1.91
C LYS A 83 -1.05 13.80 0.96
N TYR A 84 -1.42 12.66 1.48
CA TYR A 84 -2.10 11.58 0.77
C TYR A 84 -3.22 11.03 1.64
N LEU A 85 -4.23 10.45 1.04
CA LEU A 85 -5.18 9.62 1.78
C LEU A 85 -4.53 8.26 2.09
N PRO A 86 -4.83 7.63 3.24
CA PRO A 86 -4.28 6.35 3.64
C PRO A 86 -4.91 5.19 2.84
N LEU A 87 -4.85 5.28 1.54
CA LEU A 87 -5.36 4.27 0.60
C LEU A 87 -4.45 4.17 -0.62
N GLY A 88 -4.48 3.03 -1.27
CA GLY A 88 -3.80 2.82 -2.54
C GLY A 88 -4.60 1.90 -3.45
N TYR A 89 -4.22 1.90 -4.71
CA TYR A 89 -4.90 1.16 -5.76
C TYR A 89 -3.90 0.80 -6.85
N VAL A 90 -3.91 -0.46 -7.25
CA VAL A 90 -3.20 -0.96 -8.43
C VAL A 90 -4.15 -1.75 -9.31
N GLU A 91 -3.95 -1.68 -10.61
CA GLU A 91 -4.81 -2.31 -11.60
C GLU A 91 -3.95 -3.04 -12.65
N ASN A 92 -4.37 -4.24 -12.97
CA ASN A 92 -3.92 -5.00 -14.12
C ASN A 92 -4.96 -4.84 -15.23
N THR A 93 -4.69 -3.97 -16.19
CA THR A 93 -5.65 -3.62 -17.24
C THR A 93 -5.90 -4.73 -18.25
N GLU A 94 -4.98 -5.70 -18.36
CA GLU A 94 -5.16 -6.88 -19.23
C GLU A 94 -6.06 -7.93 -18.61
N ALA A 95 -5.93 -8.13 -17.30
CA ALA A 95 -6.73 -9.09 -16.55
C ALA A 95 -8.06 -8.51 -16.04
N HIS A 96 -8.26 -7.21 -16.17
CA HIS A 96 -9.41 -6.48 -15.61
C HIS A 96 -9.56 -6.71 -14.10
N THR A 97 -8.43 -6.75 -13.38
CA THR A 97 -8.41 -6.96 -11.93
C THR A 97 -7.70 -5.82 -11.24
N SER A 98 -8.17 -5.48 -10.06
CA SER A 98 -7.57 -4.45 -9.23
C SER A 98 -7.43 -4.89 -7.78
N LEU A 99 -6.34 -4.46 -7.16
CA LEU A 99 -6.08 -4.59 -5.74
C LEU A 99 -6.12 -3.19 -5.13
N PHE A 100 -6.86 -3.02 -4.07
CA PHE A 100 -6.91 -1.76 -3.33
C PHE A 100 -6.82 -2.01 -1.83
N TRP A 101 -6.33 -1.01 -1.10
CA TRP A 101 -6.17 -1.10 0.36
C TRP A 101 -6.48 0.24 1.03
N GLN A 102 -6.88 0.16 2.30
CA GLN A 102 -7.04 1.30 3.19
C GLN A 102 -6.29 1.02 4.49
N ILE A 103 -5.43 1.94 4.90
CA ILE A 103 -4.72 1.88 6.16
C ILE A 103 -5.61 2.53 7.23
N GLU A 104 -5.96 1.78 8.27
CA GLU A 104 -6.91 2.21 9.31
C GLU A 104 -6.17 2.75 10.52
N HIS A 105 -5.43 3.84 10.30
CA HIS A 105 -4.58 4.46 11.31
C HIS A 105 -4.64 5.99 11.25
N ASN A 106 -4.64 6.63 12.41
CA ASN A 106 -4.69 8.09 12.51
C ASN A 106 -3.31 8.75 12.54
N GLY A 107 -2.25 7.98 12.67
CA GLY A 107 -0.86 8.45 12.73
C GLY A 107 -0.11 8.29 11.41
N SER A 108 1.19 8.11 11.53
CA SER A 108 2.08 7.85 10.40
C SER A 108 1.81 6.48 9.77
N TRP A 109 1.96 6.41 8.48
CA TRP A 109 1.81 5.17 7.72
C TRP A 109 2.67 5.20 6.45
N HIS A 110 2.89 4.04 5.89
CA HIS A 110 3.71 3.86 4.70
C HIS A 110 3.16 2.73 3.84
N TYR A 111 3.27 2.88 2.53
CA TYR A 111 3.23 1.75 1.60
C TYR A 111 4.25 1.94 0.50
N GLU A 112 4.68 0.83 -0.07
CA GLU A 112 5.60 0.80 -1.19
C GLU A 112 5.13 -0.19 -2.26
N ILE A 113 5.48 0.13 -3.50
CA ILE A 113 5.33 -0.74 -4.66
C ILE A 113 6.68 -0.82 -5.33
N SER A 114 7.17 -2.03 -5.55
CA SER A 114 8.43 -2.26 -6.24
C SER A 114 8.42 -3.60 -6.94
N ASP A 115 9.54 -3.97 -7.54
CA ASP A 115 9.74 -5.28 -8.11
C ASP A 115 10.86 -6.05 -7.40
N GLN A 116 10.69 -7.33 -7.29
CA GLN A 116 11.72 -8.25 -6.81
C GLN A 116 11.68 -9.55 -7.61
N ASN A 117 12.82 -9.94 -8.15
CA ASN A 117 12.95 -11.18 -8.90
C ASN A 117 11.89 -11.32 -10.01
N THR A 118 11.69 -10.29 -10.81
CA THR A 118 10.72 -10.24 -11.93
C THR A 118 9.24 -10.10 -11.54
N HIS A 119 8.94 -9.95 -10.25
CA HIS A 119 7.56 -9.79 -9.77
C HIS A 119 7.37 -8.47 -9.05
N PHE A 120 6.27 -7.79 -9.35
CA PHE A 120 5.86 -6.62 -8.58
C PHE A 120 5.24 -7.03 -7.26
N TYR A 121 5.51 -6.24 -6.23
CA TYR A 121 4.90 -6.38 -4.92
C TYR A 121 4.34 -5.06 -4.42
N VAL A 122 3.39 -5.18 -3.51
CA VAL A 122 2.87 -4.10 -2.68
C VAL A 122 3.12 -4.48 -1.22
N CYS A 123 3.68 -3.57 -0.44
CA CYS A 123 3.86 -3.74 0.99
C CYS A 123 3.26 -2.53 1.72
N VAL A 124 2.43 -2.78 2.72
CA VAL A 124 1.67 -1.74 3.44
C VAL A 124 1.92 -1.88 4.93
N SER A 125 2.19 -0.77 5.60
CA SER A 125 2.52 -0.73 7.02
C SER A 125 1.94 0.49 7.74
N GLY A 126 1.97 0.46 9.05
CA GLY A 126 1.88 1.63 9.91
C GLY A 126 3.16 2.46 9.87
N PRO A 127 3.53 3.11 10.99
CA PRO A 127 4.76 3.87 11.08
C PRO A 127 5.99 2.96 10.99
N THR A 128 7.09 3.53 10.47
CA THR A 128 8.38 2.85 10.31
C THR A 128 9.49 3.73 10.89
N GLU A 129 10.65 3.18 11.16
CA GLU A 129 11.79 3.97 11.59
C GLU A 129 12.25 4.93 10.47
N ILE A 130 12.44 4.42 9.26
CA ILE A 130 13.00 5.17 8.13
C ILE A 130 12.13 6.38 7.76
N GLN A 131 10.80 6.21 7.63
CA GLN A 131 9.91 7.26 7.16
C GLN A 131 9.41 8.19 8.27
N SER A 132 9.32 7.70 9.51
CA SER A 132 8.69 8.44 10.62
C SER A 132 9.43 8.39 11.95
N HIS A 133 10.65 7.84 11.99
CA HIS A 133 11.47 7.67 13.20
C HIS A 133 10.72 6.90 14.30
N TRP A 134 9.90 5.93 13.90
CA TRP A 134 9.15 5.11 14.83
C TRP A 134 9.89 3.81 15.12
N PHE A 135 9.94 3.47 16.38
CA PHE A 135 10.37 2.16 16.83
C PHE A 135 9.60 1.73 18.08
N LYS A 136 9.57 0.46 18.35
CA LYS A 136 8.98 -0.14 19.55
C LYS A 136 9.98 -1.12 20.18
N ASN A 137 10.39 -0.82 21.40
CA ASN A 137 11.13 -1.81 22.18
C ASN A 137 10.16 -2.84 22.77
N LEU A 138 10.43 -4.10 22.55
CA LEU A 138 9.66 -5.23 23.03
C LEU A 138 10.49 -5.98 24.08
N ALA A 139 10.03 -6.00 25.31
CA ALA A 139 10.59 -6.83 26.37
C ALA A 139 10.23 -8.32 26.13
N PRO A 140 10.96 -9.25 26.74
CA PRO A 140 10.60 -10.67 26.67
C PRO A 140 9.14 -10.91 27.08
N GLY A 141 8.39 -11.60 26.21
CA GLY A 141 6.96 -11.87 26.41
C GLY A 141 6.00 -10.77 25.99
N GLU A 142 6.48 -9.58 25.59
CA GLU A 142 5.60 -8.55 24.99
C GLU A 142 5.23 -8.90 23.55
N ALA A 143 4.01 -8.51 23.15
CA ALA A 143 3.51 -8.60 21.80
C ALA A 143 3.23 -7.21 21.22
N PHE A 144 3.34 -7.08 19.91
CA PHE A 144 2.96 -5.89 19.16
C PHE A 144 2.02 -6.29 18.04
N GLU A 145 0.92 -5.58 17.92
CA GLU A 145 -0.06 -5.73 16.84
C GLU A 145 0.17 -4.63 15.79
N SER A 146 0.26 -5.02 14.52
CA SER A 146 0.42 -4.08 13.41
C SER A 146 -0.85 -3.24 13.21
N VAL A 147 -0.68 -2.12 12.50
CA VAL A 147 -1.81 -1.26 12.11
C VAL A 147 -2.78 -2.04 11.21
N PRO A 148 -4.10 -1.99 11.47
CA PRO A 148 -5.07 -2.63 10.60
C PRO A 148 -5.06 -2.08 9.18
N VAL A 149 -5.16 -2.97 8.20
CA VAL A 149 -5.26 -2.65 6.77
C VAL A 149 -6.43 -3.42 6.18
N ALA A 150 -7.42 -2.71 5.66
CA ALA A 150 -8.47 -3.31 4.85
C ALA A 150 -7.96 -3.49 3.42
N VAL A 151 -8.13 -4.67 2.87
CA VAL A 151 -7.71 -5.03 1.51
C VAL A 151 -8.91 -5.54 0.73
N GLY A 152 -9.02 -5.12 -0.51
CA GLY A 152 -10.06 -5.58 -1.42
C GLY A 152 -9.53 -5.84 -2.83
N VAL A 153 -10.25 -6.71 -3.53
CA VAL A 153 -10.06 -7.00 -4.95
C VAL A 153 -11.35 -6.65 -5.67
N ALA A 154 -11.25 -6.04 -6.82
CA ALA A 154 -12.39 -5.78 -7.68
C ALA A 154 -12.07 -6.22 -9.11
N ASP A 155 -13.11 -6.73 -9.79
CA ASP A 155 -13.06 -6.99 -11.21
C ASP A 155 -13.39 -5.68 -11.92
N ASP A 156 -12.62 -5.30 -12.93
CA ASP A 156 -12.88 -4.27 -13.90
C ASP A 156 -12.42 -2.84 -13.52
N SER A 157 -13.17 -2.03 -12.77
CA SER A 157 -12.91 -0.59 -12.79
C SER A 157 -12.55 0.03 -11.43
N PHE A 158 -11.88 1.18 -11.49
CA PHE A 158 -11.62 1.98 -10.29
C PHE A 158 -12.92 2.39 -9.57
N GLU A 159 -13.96 2.70 -10.33
CA GLU A 159 -15.28 3.07 -9.78
C GLU A 159 -15.88 1.92 -8.97
N GLN A 160 -15.74 0.70 -9.46
CA GLN A 160 -16.21 -0.48 -8.74
C GLN A 160 -15.40 -0.69 -7.44
N ALA A 161 -14.07 -0.60 -7.50
CA ALA A 161 -13.22 -0.70 -6.32
C ALA A 161 -13.57 0.35 -5.26
N MET A 162 -13.83 1.59 -5.68
CA MET A 162 -14.27 2.66 -4.77
C MET A 162 -15.68 2.43 -4.24
N GLY A 163 -16.53 1.80 -5.02
CA GLY A 163 -17.86 1.35 -4.60
C GLY A 163 -17.77 0.32 -3.47
N GLU A 164 -16.92 -0.70 -3.63
CA GLU A 164 -16.67 -1.72 -2.60
C GLU A 164 -16.04 -1.13 -1.33
N LEU A 165 -15.07 -0.24 -1.47
CA LEU A 165 -14.48 0.48 -0.34
C LEU A 165 -15.54 1.32 0.40
N THR A 166 -16.44 1.96 -0.34
CA THR A 166 -17.54 2.74 0.24
C THR A 166 -18.52 1.84 0.98
N ARG A 167 -18.84 0.67 0.43
CA ARG A 167 -19.68 -0.33 1.09
C ARG A 167 -19.04 -0.80 2.40
N TYR A 168 -17.76 -1.15 2.35
CA TYR A 168 -16.99 -1.53 3.53
C TYR A 168 -17.03 -0.43 4.62
N ARG A 169 -16.72 0.82 4.25
CA ARG A 169 -16.74 1.96 5.19
C ARG A 169 -18.11 2.17 5.85
N ARG A 170 -19.20 1.94 5.11
CA ARG A 170 -20.55 2.02 5.66
C ARG A 170 -20.84 0.91 6.67
N MET A 171 -20.31 -0.29 6.45
CA MET A 171 -20.50 -1.43 7.37
C MET A 171 -19.74 -1.25 8.68
N ILE A 172 -18.52 -0.72 8.64
CA ILE A 172 -17.71 -0.50 9.86
C ILE A 172 -18.04 0.82 10.59
N ARG A 173 -18.81 1.69 9.95
CA ARG A 173 -19.20 2.97 10.54
C ARG A 173 -20.02 2.75 11.81
N ARG A 174 -19.55 3.31 12.94
CA ARG A 174 -20.35 3.31 14.18
C ARG A 174 -21.61 4.12 13.96
N PRO A 175 -22.79 3.61 14.38
CA PRO A 175 -24.01 4.39 14.32
C PRO A 175 -23.85 5.63 15.21
N TYR A 176 -24.26 6.77 14.69
CA TYR A 176 -24.37 8.00 15.49
C TYR A 176 -25.45 7.75 16.54
N LYS A 177 -25.11 7.95 17.79
CA LYS A 177 -26.10 7.99 18.88
C LYS A 177 -26.44 9.46 19.07
N ASP A 178 -27.69 9.82 18.74
CA ASP A 178 -28.28 11.10 19.12
C ASP A 178 -28.34 11.22 20.63
#